data_921f19da2559a971c9c569589518a70b
#
_entry.id   921f19da2559a971c9c569589518a70b
#
_cell.length_a   1.000
_cell.length_b   1.000
_cell.length_c   1.000
_cell.angle_alpha   90.00
_cell.angle_beta   90.00
_cell.angle_gamma   90.00
#
_symmetry.space_group_name_H-M   'P 1'
#
loop_
_entity.id
_entity.type
_entity.pdbx_description
1 polymer ?
#
loop_
_entity_poly.entity_id
_entity_poly.type
_entity_poly.pdbx_seq_one_letter_code
_entity_poly.pdbx_strand_id
1 'polypeptide(L)'
;MYKNSVLIKTSKLLFPFLWPNNRRDLKIRVVFALFSMVFAKIASVYTPLILGDAVDSLTDLSSGINLLLYVPIAIIISYGFVRIASFAFNEIRDALFSKVSQNAIRKVSLKIFKHLHFLSLDFHLSRQTGGLNRYIDRGTKGIDFLLRYV
;
A
#
# COMPACT_ATOMS: atom_id res chain seq x y z
N MET A 1 -20.27 9.46 -15.10
CA MET A 1 -19.15 10.34 -15.52
C MET A 1 -18.64 11.30 -14.43
N TYR A 2 -19.47 11.74 -13.50
CA TYR A 2 -19.12 12.70 -12.42
C TYR A 2 -18.13 12.14 -11.36
N LYS A 3 -18.16 10.83 -11.10
CA LYS A 3 -17.36 10.17 -10.05
C LYS A 3 -15.84 10.15 -10.35
N ASN A 4 -15.45 10.01 -11.62
CA ASN A 4 -14.04 9.95 -12.03
C ASN A 4 -13.33 11.32 -11.95
N SER A 5 -14.07 12.42 -12.22
CA SER A 5 -13.51 13.78 -12.15
C SER A 5 -13.20 14.23 -10.71
N VAL A 6 -13.97 13.76 -9.74
CA VAL A 6 -13.76 14.04 -8.31
C VAL A 6 -12.53 13.29 -7.80
N LEU A 7 -12.37 12.01 -8.15
CA LEU A 7 -11.22 11.20 -7.76
C LEU A 7 -9.91 11.77 -8.31
N ILE A 8 -9.89 12.17 -9.59
CA ILE A 8 -8.72 12.77 -10.24
C ILE A 8 -8.36 14.13 -9.61
N LYS A 9 -9.36 14.95 -9.27
CA LYS A 9 -9.12 16.23 -8.57
C LYS A 9 -8.57 16.00 -7.17
N THR A 10 -9.12 15.03 -6.44
CA THR A 10 -8.69 14.70 -5.08
C THR A 10 -7.28 14.11 -5.08
N SER A 11 -6.94 13.22 -6.01
CA SER A 11 -5.60 12.64 -6.11
C SER A 11 -4.55 13.70 -6.47
N LYS A 12 -4.84 14.63 -7.39
CA LYS A 12 -3.96 15.77 -7.71
C LYS A 12 -3.73 16.69 -6.50
N LEU A 13 -4.72 16.85 -5.65
CA LEU A 13 -4.65 17.67 -4.45
C LEU A 13 -3.83 16.99 -3.34
N LEU A 14 -3.82 15.66 -3.30
CA LEU A 14 -3.09 14.86 -2.32
C LEU A 14 -1.63 14.62 -2.72
N PHE A 15 -1.32 14.62 -4.02
CA PHE A 15 0.02 14.36 -4.55
C PHE A 15 1.13 15.22 -3.91
N PRO A 16 0.98 16.55 -3.75
CA PRO A 16 2.00 17.38 -3.09
C PRO A 16 2.22 17.04 -1.61
N PHE A 17 1.27 16.40 -0.95
CA PHE A 17 1.42 15.93 0.44
C PHE A 17 2.14 14.60 0.55
N LEU A 18 2.04 13.75 -0.49
CA LEU A 18 2.77 12.48 -0.60
C LEU A 18 4.24 12.70 -1.00
N TRP A 19 4.52 13.78 -1.76
CA TRP A 19 5.87 14.12 -2.22
C TRP A 19 6.39 15.40 -1.56
N PRO A 20 6.74 15.36 -0.27
CA PRO A 20 7.18 16.56 0.45
C PRO A 20 8.55 17.00 -0.04
N ASN A 21 8.62 18.25 -0.52
CA ASN A 21 9.85 18.81 -1.12
C ASN A 21 11.02 18.91 -0.13
N ASN A 22 10.74 18.93 1.17
CA ASN A 22 11.72 19.25 2.20
C ASN A 22 12.14 18.07 3.11
N ARG A 23 11.67 16.81 2.84
CA ARG A 23 12.03 15.63 3.64
C ARG A 23 12.51 14.50 2.74
N ARG A 24 13.85 14.37 2.65
CA ARG A 24 14.50 13.29 1.87
C ARG A 24 14.12 11.90 2.36
N ASP A 25 13.97 11.73 3.68
CA ASP A 25 13.60 10.45 4.30
C ASP A 25 12.29 9.87 3.78
N LEU A 26 11.27 10.72 3.57
CA LEU A 26 9.97 10.27 3.06
C LEU A 26 10.03 9.93 1.57
N LYS A 27 10.82 10.67 0.78
CA LYS A 27 11.03 10.35 -0.64
C LYS A 27 11.71 8.99 -0.81
N ILE A 28 12.76 8.74 -0.03
CA ILE A 28 13.47 7.45 -0.03
C ILE A 28 12.50 6.31 0.33
N ARG A 29 11.65 6.48 1.34
CA ARG A 29 10.65 5.48 1.73
C ARG A 29 9.64 5.20 0.63
N VAL A 30 9.16 6.22 -0.10
CA VAL A 30 8.25 6.04 -1.24
C VAL A 30 8.95 5.24 -2.35
N VAL A 31 10.20 5.58 -2.68
CA VAL A 31 10.96 4.86 -3.70
C VAL A 31 11.17 3.40 -3.29
N PHE A 32 11.60 3.14 -2.05
CA PHE A 32 11.77 1.77 -1.56
C PHE A 32 10.43 1.00 -1.51
N ALA A 33 9.33 1.64 -1.15
CA ALA A 33 8.01 1.02 -1.19
C ALA A 33 7.60 0.63 -2.61
N LEU A 34 7.87 1.47 -3.62
CA LEU A 34 7.64 1.15 -5.03
C LEU A 34 8.50 -0.02 -5.50
N PHE A 35 9.79 -0.04 -5.15
CA PHE A 35 10.66 -1.19 -5.45
C PHE A 35 10.13 -2.47 -4.80
N SER A 36 9.79 -2.44 -3.51
CA SER A 36 9.22 -3.59 -2.81
C SER A 36 7.92 -4.08 -3.46
N MET A 37 7.07 -3.15 -3.94
CA MET A 37 5.85 -3.49 -4.66
C MET A 37 6.15 -4.24 -5.97
N VAL A 38 7.13 -3.78 -6.75
CA VAL A 38 7.53 -4.45 -8.01
C VAL A 38 8.05 -5.85 -7.71
N PHE A 39 8.96 -6.01 -6.73
CA PHE A 39 9.49 -7.31 -6.34
C PHE A 39 8.41 -8.25 -5.81
N ALA A 40 7.48 -7.75 -4.99
CA ALA A 40 6.34 -8.54 -4.52
C ALA A 40 5.47 -9.04 -5.68
N LYS A 41 5.23 -8.21 -6.70
CA LYS A 41 4.44 -8.60 -7.89
C LYS A 41 5.19 -9.62 -8.75
N ILE A 42 6.48 -9.44 -8.97
CA ILE A 42 7.31 -10.42 -9.67
C ILE A 42 7.25 -11.77 -8.95
N ALA A 43 7.52 -11.80 -7.64
CA ALA A 43 7.44 -13.03 -6.85
C ALA A 43 6.03 -13.66 -6.90
N SER A 44 4.97 -12.86 -6.87
CA SER A 44 3.59 -13.35 -6.96
C SER A 44 3.27 -14.01 -8.32
N VAL A 45 3.84 -13.50 -9.41
CA VAL A 45 3.67 -14.09 -10.76
C VAL A 45 4.46 -15.40 -10.90
N TYR A 46 5.65 -15.49 -10.31
CA TYR A 46 6.46 -16.70 -10.34
C TYR A 46 5.91 -17.82 -9.45
N THR A 47 5.15 -17.50 -8.42
CA THR A 47 4.59 -18.50 -7.48
C THR A 47 3.79 -19.60 -8.17
N PRO A 48 2.79 -19.34 -9.05
CA PRO A 48 2.04 -20.39 -9.73
C PRO A 48 2.87 -21.16 -10.74
N LEU A 49 3.90 -20.56 -11.36
CA LEU A 49 4.78 -21.24 -12.30
C LEU A 49 5.61 -22.31 -11.58
N ILE A 50 6.24 -21.96 -10.46
CA ILE A 50 7.02 -22.91 -9.64
C ILE A 50 6.12 -24.03 -9.10
N LEU A 51 4.88 -23.72 -8.75
CA LEU A 51 3.93 -24.76 -8.33
C LEU A 51 3.58 -25.71 -9.48
N GLY A 52 3.40 -25.21 -10.70
CA GLY A 52 3.20 -26.03 -11.89
C GLY A 52 4.37 -26.99 -12.11
N ASP A 53 5.60 -26.46 -12.12
CA ASP A 53 6.83 -27.27 -12.27
C ASP A 53 6.95 -28.33 -11.14
N ALA A 54 6.52 -28.01 -9.93
CA ALA A 54 6.50 -28.98 -8.83
C ALA A 54 5.54 -30.14 -9.08
N VAL A 55 4.32 -29.83 -9.56
CA VAL A 55 3.31 -30.85 -9.89
C VAL A 55 3.77 -31.73 -11.06
N ASP A 56 4.30 -31.11 -12.11
CA ASP A 56 4.79 -31.83 -13.29
C ASP A 56 5.95 -32.78 -12.93
N SER A 57 6.91 -32.31 -12.12
CA SER A 57 8.01 -33.14 -11.64
C SER A 57 7.57 -34.32 -10.76
N LEU A 58 6.46 -34.20 -10.02
CA LEU A 58 5.89 -35.27 -9.22
C LEU A 58 5.16 -36.31 -10.08
N THR A 59 4.54 -35.89 -11.18
CA THR A 59 3.89 -36.80 -12.13
C THR A 59 4.89 -37.62 -12.92
N ASP A 60 6.02 -37.02 -13.30
CA ASP A 60 7.11 -37.72 -14.00
C ASP A 60 7.81 -38.78 -13.12
N LEU A 61 7.83 -38.59 -11.79
CA LEU A 61 8.35 -39.57 -10.82
C LEU A 61 7.59 -40.91 -10.83
N SER A 62 6.35 -40.94 -11.27
CA SER A 62 5.59 -42.18 -11.37
C SER A 62 6.16 -43.15 -12.40
N SER A 63 7.11 -42.71 -13.23
CA SER A 63 7.81 -43.50 -14.26
C SER A 63 9.09 -44.22 -13.79
N GLY A 64 9.39 -44.24 -12.48
CA GLY A 64 10.28 -45.29 -11.92
C GLY A 64 11.75 -44.97 -11.72
N ILE A 65 12.18 -43.70 -11.63
CA ILE A 65 13.58 -43.34 -11.38
C ILE A 65 13.77 -42.72 -10.00
N ASN A 66 14.26 -43.51 -9.04
CA ASN A 66 14.49 -43.11 -7.65
C ASN A 66 15.48 -41.95 -7.42
N LEU A 67 16.26 -41.55 -8.44
CA LEU A 67 17.22 -40.45 -8.35
C LEU A 67 16.56 -39.06 -8.45
N LEU A 68 15.30 -39.00 -8.91
CA LEU A 68 14.58 -37.75 -9.15
C LEU A 68 13.83 -37.19 -7.92
N LEU A 69 13.87 -37.87 -6.78
CA LEU A 69 13.13 -37.41 -5.58
C LEU A 69 13.66 -36.08 -5.03
N TYR A 70 14.94 -35.76 -5.25
CA TYR A 70 15.53 -34.48 -4.83
C TYR A 70 14.99 -33.28 -5.62
N VAL A 71 14.59 -33.47 -6.88
CA VAL A 71 14.11 -32.39 -7.75
C VAL A 71 12.77 -31.82 -7.26
N PRO A 72 11.71 -32.62 -7.03
CA PRO A 72 10.46 -32.12 -6.47
C PRO A 72 10.62 -31.46 -5.10
N ILE A 73 11.46 -32.03 -4.24
CA ILE A 73 11.73 -31.46 -2.91
C ILE A 73 12.38 -30.07 -3.04
N ALA A 74 13.37 -29.91 -3.93
CA ALA A 74 14.02 -28.64 -4.17
C ALA A 74 13.04 -27.59 -4.72
N ILE A 75 12.14 -27.99 -5.62
CA ILE A 75 11.12 -27.09 -6.20
C ILE A 75 10.11 -26.67 -5.13
N ILE A 76 9.64 -27.57 -4.26
CA ILE A 76 8.74 -27.26 -3.14
C ILE A 76 9.39 -26.29 -2.16
N ILE A 77 10.67 -26.50 -1.84
CA ILE A 77 11.43 -25.58 -0.99
C ILE A 77 11.55 -24.20 -1.65
N SER A 78 11.85 -24.16 -2.94
CA SER A 78 11.94 -22.93 -3.73
C SER A 78 10.59 -22.18 -3.75
N TYR A 79 9.50 -22.90 -3.93
CA TYR A 79 8.14 -22.35 -3.82
C TYR A 79 7.91 -21.70 -2.45
N GLY A 80 8.23 -22.39 -1.37
CA GLY A 80 8.10 -21.88 -0.01
C GLY A 80 8.91 -20.58 0.19
N PHE A 81 10.15 -20.57 -0.32
CA PHE A 81 11.02 -19.40 -0.24
C PHE A 81 10.46 -18.20 -1.01
N VAL A 82 10.03 -18.39 -2.27
CA VAL A 82 9.42 -17.34 -3.08
C VAL A 82 8.13 -16.81 -2.45
N ARG A 83 7.34 -17.69 -1.84
CA ARG A 83 6.12 -17.33 -1.13
C ARG A 83 6.40 -16.44 0.08
N ILE A 84 7.37 -16.84 0.91
CA ILE A 84 7.80 -16.04 2.07
C ILE A 84 8.37 -14.70 1.62
N ALA A 85 9.21 -14.68 0.59
CA ALA A 85 9.76 -13.45 0.03
C ALA A 85 8.66 -12.50 -0.46
N SER A 86 7.65 -13.01 -1.15
CA SER A 86 6.48 -12.22 -1.60
C SER A 86 5.74 -11.57 -0.43
N PHE A 87 5.49 -12.31 0.64
CA PHE A 87 4.90 -11.76 1.87
C PHE A 87 5.79 -10.70 2.50
N ALA A 88 7.09 -10.98 2.66
CA ALA A 88 8.04 -10.05 3.25
C ALA A 88 8.09 -8.71 2.48
N PHE A 89 8.12 -8.75 1.15
CA PHE A 89 8.12 -7.53 0.33
C PHE A 89 6.81 -6.76 0.47
N ASN A 90 5.66 -7.41 0.60
CA ASN A 90 4.38 -6.74 0.85
C ASN A 90 4.38 -6.04 2.22
N GLU A 91 4.84 -6.72 3.29
CA GLU A 91 4.93 -6.15 4.63
C GLU A 91 5.90 -4.95 4.69
N ILE A 92 7.05 -5.07 4.03
CA ILE A 92 8.02 -3.97 3.92
C ILE A 92 7.39 -2.77 3.21
N ARG A 93 6.70 -2.98 2.09
CA ARG A 93 5.96 -1.93 1.38
C ARG A 93 4.98 -1.23 2.31
N ASP A 94 4.14 -2.00 3.03
CA ASP A 94 3.09 -1.46 3.88
C ASP A 94 3.67 -0.70 5.08
N ALA A 95 4.73 -1.20 5.69
CA ALA A 95 5.44 -0.51 6.77
C ALA A 95 6.08 0.81 6.30
N LEU A 96 6.71 0.83 5.13
CA LEU A 96 7.31 2.02 4.56
C LEU A 96 6.25 3.06 4.19
N PHE A 97 5.17 2.63 3.54
CA PHE A 97 4.10 3.50 3.07
C PHE A 97 3.24 4.04 4.20
N SER A 98 3.04 3.28 5.26
CA SER A 98 2.29 3.71 6.45
C SER A 98 2.83 5.02 7.04
N LYS A 99 4.14 5.18 7.15
CA LYS A 99 4.75 6.43 7.65
C LYS A 99 4.52 7.61 6.71
N VAL A 100 4.50 7.38 5.41
CA VAL A 100 4.22 8.42 4.41
C VAL A 100 2.76 8.85 4.49
N SER A 101 1.84 7.89 4.55
CA SER A 101 0.39 8.10 4.71
C SER A 101 0.09 8.89 5.98
N GLN A 102 0.60 8.47 7.13
CA GLN A 102 0.41 9.15 8.41
C GLN A 102 0.92 10.60 8.40
N ASN A 103 2.06 10.85 7.75
CA ASN A 103 2.57 12.22 7.61
C ASN A 103 1.69 13.08 6.70
N ALA A 104 1.15 12.52 5.63
CA ALA A 104 0.22 13.21 4.74
C ALA A 104 -1.10 13.56 5.46
N ILE A 105 -1.70 12.60 6.17
CA ILE A 105 -2.91 12.78 6.97
C ILE A 105 -2.69 13.87 8.01
N ARG A 106 -1.59 13.79 8.77
CA ARG A 106 -1.26 14.81 9.77
C ARG A 106 -1.17 16.22 9.17
N LYS A 107 -0.52 16.38 8.02
CA LYS A 107 -0.40 17.69 7.36
C LYS A 107 -1.75 18.23 6.89
N VAL A 108 -2.59 17.37 6.33
CA VAL A 108 -3.93 17.75 5.88
C VAL A 108 -4.79 18.15 7.09
N SER A 109 -4.80 17.34 8.15
CA SER A 109 -5.54 17.63 9.38
C SER A 109 -5.09 18.95 10.02
N LEU A 110 -3.79 19.21 10.10
CA LEU A 110 -3.27 20.49 10.61
C LEU A 110 -3.67 21.67 9.72
N LYS A 111 -3.71 21.51 8.41
CA LYS A 111 -4.14 22.57 7.49
C LYS A 111 -5.63 22.88 7.68
N ILE A 112 -6.45 21.83 7.80
CA ILE A 112 -7.89 21.99 8.07
C ILE A 112 -8.09 22.66 9.43
N PHE A 113 -7.41 22.19 10.47
CA PHE A 113 -7.52 22.73 11.82
C PHE A 113 -7.14 24.21 11.87
N LYS A 114 -6.01 24.59 11.25
CA LYS A 114 -5.62 26.00 11.14
C LYS A 114 -6.66 26.84 10.41
N HIS A 115 -7.19 26.33 9.30
CA HIS A 115 -8.23 27.03 8.55
C HIS A 115 -9.48 27.28 9.39
N LEU A 116 -9.91 26.28 10.15
CA LEU A 116 -11.05 26.42 11.05
C LEU A 116 -10.84 27.48 12.13
N HIS A 117 -9.63 27.59 12.68
CA HIS A 117 -9.31 28.62 13.69
C HIS A 117 -9.26 30.05 13.13
N PHE A 118 -9.08 30.19 11.81
CA PHE A 118 -9.14 31.49 11.14
C PHE A 118 -10.57 31.93 10.76
N LEU A 119 -11.57 31.04 10.92
CA LEU A 119 -12.95 31.40 10.64
C LEU A 119 -13.54 32.27 11.75
N SER A 120 -14.51 33.14 11.37
CA SER A 120 -15.14 34.07 12.27
C SER A 120 -15.88 33.37 13.44
N LEU A 121 -16.03 34.08 14.55
CA LEU A 121 -16.76 33.59 15.69
C LEU A 121 -18.22 33.24 15.32
N ASP A 122 -18.82 33.98 14.41
CA ASP A 122 -20.18 33.77 13.91
C ASP A 122 -20.33 32.38 13.23
N PHE A 123 -19.31 31.93 12.50
CA PHE A 123 -19.28 30.57 11.95
C PHE A 123 -19.28 29.49 13.04
N HIS A 124 -18.56 29.71 14.12
CA HIS A 124 -18.51 28.77 15.25
C HIS A 124 -19.79 28.74 16.09
N LEU A 125 -20.46 29.87 16.24
CA LEU A 125 -21.73 29.99 16.95
C LEU A 125 -22.91 29.45 16.15
N SER A 126 -22.89 29.60 14.83
CA SER A 126 -23.96 29.14 13.93
C SER A 126 -23.95 27.63 13.65
N ARG A 127 -22.87 26.93 13.99
CA ARG A 127 -22.72 25.49 13.72
C ARG A 127 -22.46 24.69 14.98
N GLN A 128 -23.11 23.51 15.07
CA GLN A 128 -22.82 22.52 16.10
C GLN A 128 -21.41 21.98 15.96
N THR A 129 -20.54 22.24 16.91
CA THR A 129 -19.12 21.80 16.94
C THR A 129 -18.96 20.28 16.79
N GLY A 130 -19.90 19.47 17.29
CA GLY A 130 -19.89 18.01 17.14
C GLY A 130 -20.08 17.53 15.70
N GLY A 131 -20.84 18.26 14.86
CA GLY A 131 -20.98 17.95 13.44
C GLY A 131 -19.68 18.17 12.67
N LEU A 132 -18.98 19.26 12.95
CA LEU A 132 -17.72 19.61 12.27
C LEU A 132 -16.62 18.57 12.53
N ASN A 133 -16.47 18.10 13.76
CA ASN A 133 -15.52 17.04 14.10
C ASN A 133 -15.80 15.73 13.34
N ARG A 134 -17.07 15.36 13.17
CA ARG A 134 -17.44 14.18 12.38
C ARG A 134 -17.04 14.31 10.90
N TYR A 135 -17.19 15.50 10.31
CA TYR A 135 -16.76 15.73 8.91
C TYR A 135 -15.26 15.62 8.76
N ILE A 136 -14.48 16.16 9.71
CA ILE A 136 -13.01 16.07 9.69
C ILE A 136 -12.57 14.62 9.85
N ASP A 137 -13.13 13.88 10.81
CA ASP A 137 -12.80 12.49 11.06
C ASP A 137 -13.14 11.60 9.85
N ARG A 138 -14.32 11.77 9.25
CA ARG A 138 -14.69 11.05 8.02
C ARG A 138 -13.79 11.43 6.83
N GLY A 139 -13.43 12.69 6.69
CA GLY A 139 -12.55 13.17 5.64
C GLY A 139 -11.13 12.59 5.76
N THR A 140 -10.57 12.58 6.96
CA THR A 140 -9.23 12.01 7.23
C THR A 140 -9.20 10.49 7.04
N LYS A 141 -10.24 9.77 7.49
CA LYS A 141 -10.40 8.33 7.23
C LYS A 141 -10.57 8.03 5.73
N GLY A 142 -11.31 8.87 5.01
CA GLY A 142 -11.42 8.75 3.55
C GLY A 142 -10.08 8.94 2.83
N ILE A 143 -9.23 9.85 3.29
CA ILE A 143 -7.88 10.04 2.75
C ILE A 143 -7.01 8.82 3.07
N ASP A 144 -7.04 8.28 4.29
CA ASP A 144 -6.29 7.07 4.66
C ASP A 144 -6.71 5.89 3.78
N PHE A 145 -8.01 5.70 3.58
CA PHE A 145 -8.53 4.66 2.69
C PHE A 145 -8.02 4.83 1.25
N LEU A 146 -8.13 6.03 0.68
CA LEU A 146 -7.62 6.29 -0.68
C LEU A 146 -6.13 6.02 -0.80
N LEU A 147 -5.33 6.40 0.20
CA LEU A 147 -3.87 6.20 0.17
C LEU A 147 -3.46 4.73 0.31
N ARG A 148 -4.28 3.89 0.94
CA ARG A 148 -4.00 2.45 1.08
C ARG A 148 -4.40 1.62 -0.14
N TYR A 149 -5.44 2.05 -0.89
CA TYR A 149 -6.06 1.23 -1.94
C TYR A 149 -5.82 1.77 -3.36
N VAL A 150 -5.15 2.90 -3.51
CA VAL A 150 -4.69 3.45 -4.79
C VAL A 150 -3.23 3.16 -5.01
#